data_521bed4ac9805d1f33072d5b60268527
#
_entry.id   521bed4ac9805d1f33072d5b60268527
#
_cell.length_a   1.000
_cell.length_b   1.000
_cell.length_c   1.000
_cell.angle_alpha   90.00
_cell.angle_beta   90.00
_cell.angle_gamma   90.00
#
_symmetry.space_group_name_H-M   'P 1'
#
loop_
_entity.id
_entity.type
_entity.pdbx_description
1 polymer ?
#
loop_
_entity_poly.entity_id
_entity_poly.type
_entity_poly.pdbx_seq_one_letter_code
_entity_poly.pdbx_strand_id
1 'polypeptide(L)'
;MKTVTIGSLTYRIPATERDGQWVARAERADTGDRFGIECTGASPDEAVGSVERWLAWQHEHVAALEDLQRAEHAYHRTVAGSAFASPTEGPSAIEMQKESLEAVEAARVRLDEIRARRPESP
;
A
#
# COMPACT_ATOMS: atom_id res chain seq x y z
N MET A 1 22.30 -10.58 -8.34
CA MET A 1 21.22 -10.30 -7.38
C MET A 1 20.90 -8.81 -7.46
N LYS A 2 19.67 -8.46 -7.72
CA LYS A 2 19.26 -7.07 -7.81
C LYS A 2 18.87 -6.53 -6.44
N THR A 3 19.21 -5.27 -6.18
CA THR A 3 18.85 -4.56 -4.96
C THR A 3 17.95 -3.38 -5.33
N VAL A 4 16.83 -3.22 -4.64
CA VAL A 4 15.91 -2.11 -4.85
C VAL A 4 15.59 -1.47 -3.51
N THR A 5 15.41 -0.14 -3.52
CA THR A 5 14.98 0.61 -2.34
C THR A 5 13.62 1.23 -2.63
N ILE A 6 12.64 0.95 -1.76
CA ILE A 6 11.30 1.49 -1.85
C ILE A 6 10.96 2.10 -0.50
N GLY A 7 10.69 3.40 -0.49
CA GLY A 7 10.55 4.14 0.76
C GLY A 7 11.83 4.09 1.57
N SER A 8 11.75 3.66 2.82
CA SER A 8 12.91 3.53 3.71
C SER A 8 13.47 2.11 3.75
N LEU A 9 12.91 1.18 2.98
CA LEU A 9 13.29 -0.23 3.01
C LEU A 9 14.07 -0.63 1.76
N THR A 10 15.11 -1.41 1.97
CA THR A 10 15.92 -1.98 0.89
C THR A 10 15.70 -3.49 0.82
N TYR A 11 15.49 -3.97 -0.40
CA TYR A 11 15.26 -5.39 -0.67
C TYR A 11 16.32 -5.92 -1.62
N ARG A 12 16.70 -7.17 -1.41
CA ARG A 12 17.49 -7.95 -2.38
C ARG A 12 16.55 -8.94 -3.04
N ILE A 13 16.72 -9.12 -4.34
CA ILE A 13 15.86 -10.01 -5.12
C ILE A 13 16.71 -11.07 -5.81
N PRO A 14 16.99 -12.20 -5.11
CA PRO A 14 17.69 -13.31 -5.74
C PRO A 14 16.77 -14.04 -6.72
N ALA A 15 17.36 -14.53 -7.82
CA ALA A 15 16.66 -15.35 -8.78
C ALA A 15 17.40 -16.69 -8.90
N THR A 16 16.65 -17.78 -8.89
CA THR A 16 17.19 -19.13 -9.05
C THR A 16 16.41 -19.88 -10.13
N GLU A 17 17.08 -20.81 -10.81
CA GLU A 17 16.44 -21.67 -11.78
C GLU A 17 15.80 -22.85 -11.09
N ARG A 18 14.54 -23.15 -11.45
CA ARG A 18 13.79 -24.27 -10.92
C ARG A 18 12.91 -24.86 -12.03
N ASP A 19 13.13 -26.09 -12.37
CA ASP A 19 12.33 -26.82 -13.38
C ASP A 19 12.22 -26.10 -14.73
N GLY A 20 13.32 -25.50 -15.17
CA GLY A 20 13.37 -24.80 -16.45
C GLY A 20 12.82 -23.37 -16.43
N GLN A 21 12.41 -22.89 -15.26
CA GLN A 21 11.94 -21.52 -15.07
C GLN A 21 12.82 -20.80 -14.04
N TRP A 22 12.83 -19.48 -14.11
CA TRP A 22 13.47 -18.67 -13.10
C TRP A 22 12.46 -18.22 -12.06
N VAL A 23 12.87 -18.28 -10.80
CA VAL A 23 12.04 -17.94 -9.66
C VAL A 23 12.74 -16.88 -8.84
N ALA A 24 12.03 -15.83 -8.49
CA ALA A 24 12.55 -14.73 -7.68
C ALA A 24 11.61 -14.40 -6.53
N ARG A 25 12.18 -13.96 -5.43
CA ARG A 25 11.46 -13.50 -4.26
C ARG A 25 12.31 -12.47 -3.53
N ALA A 26 11.66 -11.42 -3.01
CA ALA A 26 12.37 -10.39 -2.29
C ALA A 26 12.80 -10.86 -0.90
N GLU A 27 13.92 -10.33 -0.43
CA GLU A 27 14.41 -10.49 0.94
C GLU A 27 14.74 -9.10 1.48
N ARG A 28 14.39 -8.84 2.72
CA ARG A 28 14.80 -7.59 3.36
C ARG A 28 16.30 -7.59 3.55
N ALA A 29 16.96 -6.52 3.12
CA ALA A 29 18.41 -6.43 3.19
C ALA A 29 18.92 -6.33 4.64
N ASP A 30 18.12 -5.75 5.54
CA ASP A 30 18.50 -5.56 6.95
C ASP A 30 18.36 -6.84 7.80
N THR A 31 17.34 -7.66 7.54
CA THR A 31 17.04 -8.85 8.35
C THR A 31 17.30 -10.16 7.62
N GLY A 32 17.34 -10.14 6.28
CA GLY A 32 17.42 -11.35 5.46
C GLY A 32 16.10 -12.10 5.36
N ASP A 33 15.02 -11.59 5.95
CA ASP A 33 13.72 -12.25 5.91
C ASP A 33 13.11 -12.16 4.51
N ARG A 34 12.50 -13.25 4.09
CA ARG A 34 11.74 -13.29 2.85
C ARG A 34 10.50 -12.41 2.97
N PHE A 35 10.21 -11.69 1.91
CA PHE A 35 9.08 -10.78 1.89
C PHE A 35 8.31 -10.90 0.58
N GLY A 36 7.00 -11.04 0.70
CA GLY A 36 6.12 -11.03 -0.45
C GLY A 36 6.00 -12.36 -1.16
N ILE A 37 5.58 -12.28 -2.42
CA ILE A 37 5.28 -13.44 -3.24
C ILE A 37 6.49 -13.89 -4.05
N GLU A 38 6.48 -15.17 -4.41
CA GLU A 38 7.43 -15.74 -5.33
C GLU A 38 6.93 -15.52 -6.75
N CYS A 39 7.77 -14.97 -7.63
CA CYS A 39 7.43 -14.71 -9.02
C CYS A 39 8.28 -15.58 -9.93
N THR A 40 7.69 -16.01 -11.05
CA THR A 40 8.38 -16.81 -12.04
C THR A 40 8.58 -16.05 -13.33
N GLY A 41 9.53 -16.49 -14.16
CA GLY A 41 9.79 -15.90 -15.46
C GLY A 41 10.64 -16.81 -16.31
N ALA A 42 10.71 -16.51 -17.61
CA ALA A 42 11.55 -17.23 -18.55
C ALA A 42 13.03 -16.86 -18.43
N SER A 43 13.34 -15.77 -17.75
CA SER A 43 14.68 -15.29 -17.49
C SER A 43 14.78 -14.73 -16.08
N PRO A 44 16.01 -14.60 -15.53
CA PRO A 44 16.19 -13.95 -14.23
C PRO A 44 15.63 -12.53 -14.20
N ASP A 45 15.86 -11.74 -15.24
CA ASP A 45 15.38 -10.37 -15.33
C ASP A 45 13.87 -10.28 -15.33
N GLU A 46 13.19 -11.20 -16.01
CA GLU A 46 11.73 -11.27 -16.03
C GLU A 46 11.17 -11.59 -14.65
N ALA A 47 11.72 -12.59 -13.98
CA ALA A 47 11.29 -12.97 -12.63
C ALA A 47 11.53 -11.84 -11.62
N VAL A 48 12.71 -11.23 -11.65
CA VAL A 48 13.06 -10.09 -10.79
C VAL A 48 12.17 -8.89 -11.08
N GLY A 49 11.92 -8.58 -12.34
CA GLY A 49 11.05 -7.48 -12.74
C GLY A 49 9.62 -7.64 -12.21
N SER A 50 9.11 -8.87 -12.21
CA SER A 50 7.79 -9.17 -11.62
C SER A 50 7.76 -8.91 -10.13
N VAL A 51 8.81 -9.28 -9.40
CA VAL A 51 8.92 -9.00 -7.96
C VAL A 51 8.99 -7.49 -7.71
N GLU A 52 9.76 -6.75 -8.52
CA GLU A 52 9.85 -5.29 -8.38
C GLU A 52 8.49 -4.61 -8.55
N ARG A 53 7.73 -5.02 -9.56
CA ARG A 53 6.39 -4.46 -9.80
C ARG A 53 5.45 -4.76 -8.65
N TRP A 54 5.52 -5.97 -8.11
CA TRP A 54 4.71 -6.36 -6.96
C TRP A 54 5.10 -5.55 -5.71
N LEU A 55 6.39 -5.36 -5.46
CA LEU A 55 6.87 -4.56 -4.32
C LEU A 55 6.39 -3.11 -4.41
N ALA A 56 6.50 -2.49 -5.59
CA ALA A 56 6.03 -1.12 -5.79
C ALA A 56 4.53 -1.01 -5.55
N TRP A 57 3.76 -1.96 -6.09
CA TRP A 57 2.31 -2.01 -5.89
C TRP A 57 1.97 -2.19 -4.40
N GLN A 58 2.66 -3.10 -3.71
CA GLN A 58 2.42 -3.38 -2.29
C GLN A 58 2.67 -2.14 -1.44
N HIS A 59 3.72 -1.38 -1.71
CA HIS A 59 3.98 -0.13 -1.01
C HIS A 59 2.87 0.90 -1.21
N GLU A 60 2.39 1.06 -2.44
CA GLU A 60 1.25 1.94 -2.72
C GLU A 60 -0.01 1.49 -2.00
N HIS A 61 -0.27 0.18 -1.99
CA HIS A 61 -1.42 -0.42 -1.34
C HIS A 61 -1.41 -0.18 0.17
N VAL A 62 -0.27 -0.41 0.82
CA VAL A 62 -0.12 -0.18 2.25
C VAL A 62 -0.30 1.31 2.58
N ALA A 63 0.30 2.21 1.78
CA ALA A 63 0.14 3.65 1.98
C ALA A 63 -1.32 4.08 1.85
N ALA A 64 -2.05 3.54 0.87
CA ALA A 64 -3.47 3.85 0.69
C ALA A 64 -4.33 3.33 1.84
N LEU A 65 -4.01 2.14 2.38
CA LEU A 65 -4.69 1.61 3.57
C LEU A 65 -4.46 2.51 4.78
N GLU A 66 -3.23 2.96 4.99
CA GLU A 66 -2.92 3.87 6.09
C GLU A 66 -3.64 5.21 5.94
N ASP A 67 -3.72 5.75 4.73
CA ASP A 67 -4.46 6.98 4.44
C ASP A 67 -5.94 6.82 4.77
N LEU A 68 -6.53 5.69 4.39
CA LEU A 68 -7.93 5.39 4.71
C LEU A 68 -8.14 5.30 6.21
N GLN A 69 -7.27 4.62 6.92
CA GLN A 69 -7.36 4.49 8.37
C GLN A 69 -7.27 5.85 9.05
N ARG A 70 -6.35 6.72 8.61
CA ARG A 70 -6.24 8.08 9.14
C ARG A 70 -7.50 8.91 8.86
N ALA A 71 -8.05 8.81 7.66
CA ALA A 71 -9.26 9.52 7.28
C ALA A 71 -10.46 9.05 8.11
N GLU A 72 -10.62 7.74 8.30
CA GLU A 72 -11.69 7.18 9.13
C GLU A 72 -11.55 7.62 10.59
N HIS A 73 -10.33 7.60 11.11
CA HIS A 73 -10.08 8.04 12.49
C HIS A 73 -10.39 9.52 12.67
N ALA A 74 -10.00 10.37 11.73
CA ALA A 74 -10.33 11.79 11.73
C ALA A 74 -11.85 12.02 11.66
N TYR A 75 -12.55 11.25 10.83
CA TYR A 75 -14.02 11.31 10.75
C TYR A 75 -14.68 10.95 12.08
N HIS A 76 -14.24 9.86 12.71
CA HIS A 76 -14.78 9.43 14.01
C HIS A 76 -14.53 10.48 15.11
N ARG A 77 -13.36 11.13 15.11
CA ARG A 77 -13.10 12.23 16.05
C ARG A 77 -14.00 13.42 15.80
N THR A 78 -14.27 13.75 14.54
CA THR A 78 -15.17 14.84 14.18
C THR A 78 -16.60 14.57 14.65
N VAL A 79 -17.09 13.35 14.47
CA VAL A 79 -18.40 12.93 14.94
C VAL A 79 -18.49 12.99 16.47
N ALA A 80 -17.49 12.44 17.17
CA ALA A 80 -17.43 12.49 18.63
C ALA A 80 -17.36 13.93 19.15
N GLY A 81 -16.54 14.78 18.51
CA GLY A 81 -16.41 16.18 18.86
C GLY A 81 -17.70 16.96 18.68
N SER A 82 -18.48 16.68 17.63
CA SER A 82 -19.73 17.37 17.35
C SER A 82 -20.80 17.09 18.39
N ALA A 83 -20.74 15.95 19.09
CA ALA A 83 -21.67 15.61 20.16
C ALA A 83 -21.52 16.54 21.38
N PHE A 84 -20.37 17.18 21.53
CA PHE A 84 -20.05 18.06 22.65
C PHE A 84 -19.83 19.52 22.22
N ALA A 85 -19.94 19.81 20.93
CA ALA A 85 -19.71 21.16 20.42
C ALA A 85 -20.87 22.10 20.72
N SER A 86 -20.55 23.36 21.08
CA SER A 86 -21.54 24.40 21.21
C SER A 86 -22.05 24.79 19.82
N PRO A 87 -23.37 24.97 19.63
CA PRO A 87 -23.92 25.33 18.32
C PRO A 87 -23.54 26.73 17.81
N THR A 88 -22.83 27.51 18.60
CA THR A 88 -22.46 28.89 18.26
C THR A 88 -20.98 29.08 17.89
N GLU A 89 -20.17 28.03 17.88
CA GLU A 89 -18.73 28.12 17.63
C GLU A 89 -18.32 27.62 16.26
N GLY A 90 -17.70 28.52 15.45
CA GLY A 90 -16.94 28.20 14.26
C GLY A 90 -17.70 27.59 13.09
N PRO A 91 -17.00 27.01 12.12
CA PRO A 91 -17.65 26.28 11.03
C PRO A 91 -18.55 25.20 11.63
N SER A 92 -19.73 25.01 11.06
CA SER A 92 -20.69 24.09 11.63
C SER A 92 -20.10 22.69 11.75
N ALA A 93 -20.48 21.95 12.80
CA ALA A 93 -20.09 20.55 12.96
C ALA A 93 -20.47 19.71 11.75
N ILE A 94 -21.56 20.09 11.08
CA ILE A 94 -22.04 19.43 9.86
C ILE A 94 -21.03 19.59 8.72
N GLU A 95 -20.47 20.80 8.55
CA GLU A 95 -19.48 21.05 7.50
C GLU A 95 -18.19 20.26 7.74
N MET A 96 -17.73 20.22 9.00
CA MET A 96 -16.54 19.45 9.36
C MET A 96 -16.75 17.94 9.15
N GLN A 97 -17.94 17.43 9.49
CA GLN A 97 -18.26 16.03 9.24
C GLN A 97 -18.33 15.72 7.74
N LYS A 98 -18.90 16.65 6.96
CA LYS A 98 -18.98 16.49 5.51
C LYS A 98 -17.59 16.42 4.87
N GLU A 99 -16.68 17.33 5.25
CA GLU A 99 -15.31 17.32 4.75
C GLU A 99 -14.56 16.04 5.13
N SER A 100 -14.71 15.60 6.38
CA SER A 100 -14.09 14.36 6.85
C SER A 100 -14.63 13.13 6.12
N LEU A 101 -15.94 13.09 5.85
CA LEU A 101 -16.55 12.00 5.10
C LEU A 101 -16.09 12.00 3.66
N GLU A 102 -15.98 13.16 3.02
CA GLU A 102 -15.44 13.27 1.66
C GLU A 102 -14.00 12.74 1.59
N ALA A 103 -13.19 13.02 2.62
CA ALA A 103 -11.83 12.50 2.70
C ALA A 103 -11.81 10.96 2.81
N VAL A 104 -12.71 10.37 3.58
CA VAL A 104 -12.87 8.91 3.68
C VAL A 104 -13.24 8.32 2.33
N GLU A 105 -14.22 8.92 1.65
CA GLU A 105 -14.67 8.45 0.33
C GLU A 105 -13.57 8.54 -0.71
N ALA A 106 -12.81 9.63 -0.74
CA ALA A 106 -11.69 9.80 -1.64
C ALA A 106 -10.59 8.74 -1.38
N ALA A 107 -10.29 8.47 -0.12
CA ALA A 107 -9.32 7.45 0.26
C ALA A 107 -9.77 6.05 -0.15
N ARG A 108 -11.06 5.74 -0.03
CA ARG A 108 -11.63 4.45 -0.48
C ARG A 108 -11.53 4.28 -1.99
N VAL A 109 -11.86 5.33 -2.75
CA VAL A 109 -11.77 5.30 -4.21
C VAL A 109 -10.33 5.04 -4.63
N ARG A 110 -9.37 5.75 -4.02
CA ARG A 110 -7.95 5.55 -4.31
C ARG A 110 -7.49 4.13 -4.00
N LEU A 111 -7.91 3.58 -2.87
CA LEU A 111 -7.59 2.20 -2.49
C LEU A 111 -8.14 1.20 -3.50
N ASP A 112 -9.39 1.38 -3.94
CA ASP A 112 -10.01 0.52 -4.94
C ASP A 112 -9.30 0.59 -6.28
N GLU A 113 -8.86 1.78 -6.71
CA GLU A 113 -8.07 1.97 -7.93
C GLU A 113 -6.72 1.23 -7.85
N ILE A 114 -6.05 1.31 -6.70
CA ILE A 114 -4.78 0.63 -6.49
C ILE A 114 -4.98 -0.89 -6.49
N ARG A 115 -6.03 -1.39 -5.85
CA ARG A 115 -6.37 -2.81 -5.86
C ARG A 115 -6.66 -3.33 -7.26
N ALA A 116 -7.33 -2.53 -8.07
CA ALA A 116 -7.62 -2.89 -9.47
C ALA A 116 -6.36 -3.01 -10.32
N ARG A 117 -5.26 -2.34 -9.94
CA ARG A 117 -3.96 -2.39 -10.63
C ARG A 117 -3.00 -3.44 -10.10
N ARG A 118 -3.47 -4.34 -9.24
CA ARG A 118 -2.62 -5.37 -8.68
C ARG A 118 -1.96 -6.18 -9.78
N PRO A 119 -0.61 -6.31 -9.79
CA PRO A 119 0.09 -7.14 -10.77
C PRO A 119 -0.37 -8.59 -10.67
N GLU A 120 -0.58 -9.21 -11.83
CA GLU A 120 -0.93 -10.62 -11.86
C GLU A 120 0.23 -11.45 -11.31
N SER A 121 -0.12 -12.40 -10.45
CA SER A 121 0.83 -13.38 -9.96
C SER A 121 1.10 -14.36 -11.10
N PRO A 122 2.35 -14.56 -11.52
CA PRO A 122 2.65 -15.52 -12.57
C PRO A 122 2.38 -16.96 -12.13
#